data_c45ac435fca42a692a68104c905e2560
#
_entry.id   c45ac435fca42a692a68104c905e2560
#
_cell.length_a   1.000
_cell.length_b   1.000
_cell.length_c   1.000
_cell.angle_alpha   90.00
_cell.angle_beta   90.00
_cell.angle_gamma   90.00
#
_symmetry.space_group_name_H-M   'P 1'
#
loop_
_entity.id
_entity.type
_entity.pdbx_description
1 polymer ?
#
loop_
_entity_poly.entity_id
_entity_poly.type
_entity_poly.pdbx_seq_one_letter_code
_entity_poly.pdbx_strand_id
1 'polypeptide(L)'
;MQSPLDHDVSSTDHTGRAVLDNLQTAVLVIDDQQRVAYLNQAAEVLLGASTRQLRGQPLHHVLHDPALPALVAETLERQQPVLRHDLNVALPGNPPKHFNCWLTPLDGPDARGLVLEIAATGPLGDTQRESRLLSQQEANRLMLRGLAHEIKNPLGGLRGAAQLLERELADPALAEYTQIIIGEADRLKKLIDRMLSPELAPEMARVSVHEVLERVRALVAADLPPQLSIEHDYDPSLPDLWADREQLIQALLNLVRNAVQAVDEADCRPGRVLLRTRVRRRMTIAGRHHRLLVQVDVTDNGPGVPEHLREQIFHPLITGRSTGTGLGLSIAQSLVSRHEGCINFHSAPGNTVFSVLLPIAGERR
;
A
#
# COMPACT_ATOMS: atom_id res chain seq x y z
N MET A 1 65.60 12.22 -18.37
CA MET A 1 64.36 12.94 -18.15
C MET A 1 63.21 11.98 -18.43
N GLN A 2 62.74 11.30 -17.40
CA GLN A 2 61.58 10.42 -17.47
C GLN A 2 60.31 11.21 -17.21
N SER A 3 59.32 11.05 -18.07
CA SER A 3 58.06 11.81 -18.03
C SER A 3 57.15 11.29 -16.91
N PRO A 4 56.48 12.12 -16.12
CA PRO A 4 55.67 11.73 -14.98
C PRO A 4 54.15 11.65 -15.33
N LEU A 5 53.76 10.93 -16.36
CA LEU A 5 52.36 10.86 -16.80
C LEU A 5 51.75 9.45 -16.81
N ASP A 6 52.44 8.41 -16.34
CA ASP A 6 51.92 7.03 -16.40
C ASP A 6 51.31 6.50 -15.06
N HIS A 7 51.12 7.33 -14.03
CA HIS A 7 50.67 6.83 -12.71
C HIS A 7 49.21 7.17 -12.35
N ASP A 8 48.46 7.85 -13.20
CA ASP A 8 47.14 8.36 -12.77
C ASP A 8 45.93 7.56 -13.26
N VAL A 9 46.08 6.75 -14.32
CA VAL A 9 44.93 6.01 -14.91
C VAL A 9 44.56 4.75 -14.09
N SER A 10 45.54 4.07 -13.47
CA SER A 10 45.23 2.86 -12.67
C SER A 10 44.61 3.13 -11.31
N SER A 11 44.85 4.29 -10.71
CA SER A 11 44.31 4.67 -9.42
C SER A 11 42.84 5.08 -9.49
N THR A 12 42.43 5.70 -10.60
CA THR A 12 41.03 6.15 -10.84
C THR A 12 40.10 4.95 -11.06
N ASP A 13 40.58 3.91 -11.74
CA ASP A 13 39.80 2.69 -12.02
C ASP A 13 39.57 1.87 -10.74
N HIS A 14 40.54 1.82 -9.84
CA HIS A 14 40.38 1.16 -8.53
C HIS A 14 39.42 1.92 -7.60
N THR A 15 39.44 3.26 -7.63
CA THR A 15 38.55 4.07 -6.80
C THR A 15 37.11 3.98 -7.28
N GLY A 16 36.85 4.05 -8.59
CA GLY A 16 35.51 3.91 -9.17
C GLY A 16 34.89 2.55 -8.85
N ARG A 17 35.67 1.48 -8.95
CA ARG A 17 35.21 0.13 -8.61
C ARG A 17 34.92 -0.02 -7.12
N ALA A 18 35.78 0.52 -6.24
CA ALA A 18 35.56 0.50 -4.82
C ALA A 18 34.27 1.26 -4.40
N VAL A 19 33.96 2.35 -5.08
CA VAL A 19 32.69 3.09 -4.86
C VAL A 19 31.49 2.21 -5.24
N LEU A 20 31.50 1.59 -6.42
CA LEU A 20 30.42 0.72 -6.88
C LEU A 20 30.21 -0.49 -5.95
N ASP A 21 31.30 -1.10 -5.47
CA ASP A 21 31.25 -2.26 -4.58
C ASP A 21 30.71 -1.92 -3.17
N ASN A 22 30.79 -0.67 -2.75
CA ASN A 22 30.22 -0.21 -1.47
C ASN A 22 28.78 0.30 -1.59
N LEU A 23 28.18 0.37 -2.78
CA LEU A 23 26.77 0.71 -2.95
C LEU A 23 25.89 -0.44 -2.43
N GLN A 24 24.79 -0.07 -1.76
CA GLN A 24 23.78 -1.04 -1.32
C GLN A 24 22.80 -1.43 -2.45
N THR A 25 22.74 -0.63 -3.52
CA THR A 25 21.95 -0.93 -4.71
C THR A 25 22.70 -1.95 -5.58
N ALA A 26 22.00 -2.95 -6.07
CA ALA A 26 22.58 -3.91 -6.99
C ALA A 26 22.79 -3.25 -8.36
N VAL A 27 24.05 -3.23 -8.81
CA VAL A 27 24.47 -2.61 -10.08
C VAL A 27 25.09 -3.69 -10.97
N LEU A 28 24.57 -3.79 -12.20
CA LEU A 28 25.13 -4.61 -13.27
C LEU A 28 25.52 -3.72 -14.44
N VAL A 29 26.65 -4.02 -15.06
CA VAL A 29 27.03 -3.43 -16.34
C VAL A 29 26.83 -4.49 -17.42
N ILE A 30 26.13 -4.11 -18.48
CA ILE A 30 25.76 -4.96 -19.60
C ILE A 30 26.42 -4.40 -20.86
N ASP A 31 27.04 -5.25 -21.64
CA ASP A 31 27.68 -4.87 -22.92
C ASP A 31 26.63 -4.72 -24.06
N ASP A 32 27.10 -4.31 -25.24
CA ASP A 32 26.29 -4.16 -26.46
C ASP A 32 25.71 -5.47 -27.00
N GLN A 33 26.23 -6.61 -26.54
CA GLN A 33 25.72 -7.95 -26.85
C GLN A 33 24.74 -8.49 -25.80
N GLN A 34 24.27 -7.62 -24.89
CA GLN A 34 23.38 -7.96 -23.76
C GLN A 34 24.00 -9.00 -22.81
N ARG A 35 25.33 -9.01 -22.65
CA ARG A 35 26.05 -9.88 -21.71
C ARG A 35 26.47 -9.08 -20.48
N VAL A 36 26.54 -9.77 -19.36
CA VAL A 36 27.02 -9.20 -18.11
C VAL A 36 28.52 -8.95 -18.16
N ALA A 37 28.94 -7.70 -18.08
CA ALA A 37 30.34 -7.28 -18.04
C ALA A 37 30.87 -7.15 -16.60
N TYR A 38 30.03 -6.62 -15.69
CA TYR A 38 30.40 -6.39 -14.29
C TYR A 38 29.16 -6.50 -13.39
N LEU A 39 29.40 -6.88 -12.12
CA LEU A 39 28.44 -6.81 -11.00
C LEU A 39 29.15 -6.24 -9.78
N ASN A 40 28.44 -5.42 -9.01
CA ASN A 40 28.93 -5.01 -7.69
C ASN A 40 28.57 -6.03 -6.60
N GLN A 41 29.10 -5.86 -5.39
CA GLN A 41 28.87 -6.76 -4.27
C GLN A 41 27.37 -6.94 -3.92
N ALA A 42 26.57 -5.86 -4.01
CA ALA A 42 25.13 -5.92 -3.75
C ALA A 42 24.40 -6.79 -4.81
N ALA A 43 24.83 -6.73 -6.08
CA ALA A 43 24.28 -7.57 -7.15
C ALA A 43 24.66 -9.06 -6.96
N GLU A 44 25.88 -9.35 -6.50
CA GLU A 44 26.29 -10.74 -6.18
C GLU A 44 25.43 -11.32 -5.04
N VAL A 45 25.18 -10.54 -3.99
CA VAL A 45 24.30 -10.94 -2.88
C VAL A 45 22.87 -11.14 -3.34
N LEU A 46 22.37 -10.25 -4.20
CA LEU A 46 21.01 -10.31 -4.72
C LEU A 46 20.81 -11.57 -5.59
N LEU A 47 21.73 -11.84 -6.48
CA LEU A 47 21.65 -12.94 -7.44
C LEU A 47 22.13 -14.28 -6.87
N GLY A 48 22.79 -14.28 -5.71
CA GLY A 48 23.36 -15.48 -5.10
C GLY A 48 24.50 -16.11 -5.91
N ALA A 49 25.15 -15.32 -6.78
CA ALA A 49 26.21 -15.80 -7.67
C ALA A 49 27.31 -14.74 -7.84
N SER A 50 28.56 -15.18 -7.96
CA SER A 50 29.70 -14.28 -8.06
C SER A 50 29.87 -13.70 -9.47
N THR A 51 30.54 -12.54 -9.57
CA THR A 51 30.93 -11.94 -10.86
C THR A 51 31.68 -12.92 -11.77
N ARG A 52 32.51 -13.81 -11.23
CA ARG A 52 33.23 -14.81 -12.01
C ARG A 52 32.32 -15.84 -12.70
N GLN A 53 31.17 -16.14 -12.06
CA GLN A 53 30.19 -17.09 -12.61
C GLN A 53 29.30 -16.46 -13.67
N LEU A 54 28.93 -15.17 -13.48
CA LEU A 54 27.93 -14.49 -14.30
C LEU A 54 28.52 -13.65 -15.42
N ARG A 55 29.80 -13.28 -15.36
CA ARG A 55 30.48 -12.49 -16.40
C ARG A 55 30.46 -13.20 -17.76
N GLY A 56 30.03 -12.48 -18.80
CA GLY A 56 29.87 -12.99 -20.15
C GLY A 56 28.58 -13.79 -20.39
N GLN A 57 27.79 -14.06 -19.34
CA GLN A 57 26.50 -14.70 -19.48
C GLN A 57 25.49 -13.74 -20.10
N PRO A 58 24.57 -14.20 -20.96
CA PRO A 58 23.48 -13.40 -21.47
C PRO A 58 22.56 -12.94 -20.29
N LEU A 59 22.11 -11.69 -20.31
CA LEU A 59 21.30 -11.11 -19.24
C LEU A 59 20.02 -11.91 -18.95
N HIS A 60 19.36 -12.43 -19.97
CA HIS A 60 18.14 -13.24 -19.84
C HIS A 60 18.36 -14.60 -19.13
N HIS A 61 19.62 -15.09 -19.04
CA HIS A 61 19.96 -16.25 -18.23
C HIS A 61 20.19 -15.89 -16.75
N VAL A 62 20.51 -14.63 -16.47
CA VAL A 62 20.79 -14.14 -15.13
C VAL A 62 19.50 -13.60 -14.46
N LEU A 63 18.69 -12.88 -15.23
CA LEU A 63 17.44 -12.30 -14.81
C LEU A 63 16.31 -12.86 -15.70
N HIS A 64 15.49 -13.74 -15.14
CA HIS A 64 14.42 -14.41 -15.87
C HIS A 64 13.15 -13.52 -15.91
N ASP A 65 13.17 -12.50 -16.75
CA ASP A 65 11.99 -11.68 -17.06
C ASP A 65 11.86 -11.56 -18.59
N PRO A 66 10.69 -11.93 -19.18
CA PRO A 66 10.50 -11.94 -20.62
C PRO A 66 10.50 -10.53 -21.26
N ALA A 67 10.25 -9.47 -20.47
CA ALA A 67 10.23 -8.09 -20.96
C ALA A 67 11.62 -7.43 -20.97
N LEU A 68 12.56 -7.97 -20.19
CA LEU A 68 13.88 -7.36 -19.99
C LEU A 68 14.72 -7.25 -21.27
N PRO A 69 14.80 -8.25 -22.15
CA PRO A 69 15.59 -8.16 -23.39
C PRO A 69 15.09 -7.04 -24.34
N ALA A 70 13.77 -6.85 -24.42
CA ALA A 70 13.18 -5.80 -25.25
C ALA A 70 13.49 -4.41 -24.67
N LEU A 71 13.42 -4.24 -23.34
CA LEU A 71 13.75 -2.99 -22.65
C LEU A 71 15.23 -2.62 -22.82
N VAL A 72 16.14 -3.62 -22.74
CA VAL A 72 17.56 -3.40 -22.98
C VAL A 72 17.81 -2.95 -24.41
N ALA A 73 17.20 -3.61 -25.41
CA ALA A 73 17.32 -3.23 -26.80
C ALA A 73 16.79 -1.80 -27.04
N GLU A 74 15.63 -1.47 -26.51
CA GLU A 74 15.04 -0.13 -26.61
C GLU A 74 15.94 0.96 -25.99
N THR A 75 16.52 0.69 -24.81
CA THR A 75 17.43 1.60 -24.12
C THR A 75 18.69 1.86 -24.93
N LEU A 76 19.27 0.79 -25.52
CA LEU A 76 20.47 0.88 -26.36
C LEU A 76 20.20 1.63 -27.68
N GLU A 77 19.03 1.42 -28.29
CA GLU A 77 18.64 2.11 -29.53
C GLU A 77 18.35 3.59 -29.31
N ARG A 78 17.57 3.91 -28.27
CA ARG A 78 17.12 5.29 -28.00
C ARG A 78 18.13 6.13 -27.26
N GLN A 79 19.15 5.51 -26.66
CA GLN A 79 20.17 6.20 -25.84
C GLN A 79 19.53 7.09 -24.75
N GLN A 80 18.44 6.65 -24.15
CA GLN A 80 17.73 7.35 -23.09
C GLN A 80 17.53 6.41 -21.90
N PRO A 81 17.65 6.93 -20.66
CA PRO A 81 17.37 6.14 -19.46
C PRO A 81 15.92 5.65 -19.43
N VAL A 82 15.73 4.39 -19.09
CA VAL A 82 14.41 3.76 -18.94
C VAL A 82 14.26 3.29 -17.51
N LEU A 83 13.12 3.64 -16.89
CA LEU A 83 12.73 3.14 -15.57
C LEU A 83 11.61 2.12 -15.75
N ARG A 84 11.82 0.90 -15.25
CA ARG A 84 10.81 -0.13 -15.17
C ARG A 84 10.45 -0.38 -13.71
N HIS A 85 9.19 -0.16 -13.37
CA HIS A 85 8.64 -0.55 -12.08
C HIS A 85 8.15 -2.00 -12.14
N ASP A 86 8.29 -2.69 -11.00
CA ASP A 86 7.68 -4.00 -10.77
C ASP A 86 8.19 -5.11 -11.72
N LEU A 87 9.52 -5.12 -11.97
CA LEU A 87 10.15 -6.21 -12.69
C LEU A 87 10.09 -7.48 -11.85
N ASN A 88 9.48 -8.53 -12.40
CA ASN A 88 9.35 -9.81 -11.71
C ASN A 88 10.57 -10.69 -11.97
N VAL A 89 11.51 -10.70 -11.04
CA VAL A 89 12.76 -11.49 -11.18
C VAL A 89 12.65 -12.79 -10.40
N ALA A 90 12.67 -13.89 -11.12
CA ALA A 90 12.85 -15.22 -10.54
C ALA A 90 14.32 -15.43 -10.19
N LEU A 91 14.63 -15.54 -8.91
CA LEU A 91 15.97 -15.84 -8.42
C LEU A 91 16.09 -17.33 -8.09
N PRO A 92 17.23 -18.00 -8.38
CA PRO A 92 17.43 -19.40 -8.06
C PRO A 92 17.19 -19.70 -6.58
N GLY A 93 16.27 -20.62 -6.27
CA GLY A 93 15.95 -21.02 -4.89
C GLY A 93 15.08 -20.06 -4.07
N ASN A 94 14.61 -18.97 -4.65
CA ASN A 94 13.71 -18.02 -3.99
C ASN A 94 12.40 -17.86 -4.79
N PRO A 95 11.28 -17.54 -4.13
CA PRO A 95 10.08 -17.14 -4.84
C PRO A 95 10.37 -15.86 -5.66
N PRO A 96 9.66 -15.65 -6.79
CA PRO A 96 9.79 -14.44 -7.59
C PRO A 96 9.64 -13.19 -6.72
N LYS A 97 10.52 -12.24 -6.90
CA LYS A 97 10.49 -10.95 -6.18
C LYS A 97 10.35 -9.82 -7.19
N HIS A 98 9.69 -8.78 -6.75
CA HIS A 98 9.47 -7.57 -7.53
C HIS A 98 10.59 -6.56 -7.29
N PHE A 99 11.11 -5.97 -8.36
CA PHE A 99 12.21 -5.01 -8.32
C PHE A 99 11.90 -3.80 -9.19
N ASN A 100 12.43 -2.66 -8.82
CA ASN A 100 12.51 -1.51 -9.70
C ASN A 100 13.86 -1.55 -10.41
N CYS A 101 13.84 -1.30 -11.73
CA CYS A 101 15.01 -1.37 -12.58
C CYS A 101 15.22 -0.04 -13.31
N TRP A 102 16.40 0.55 -13.16
CA TRP A 102 16.85 1.69 -13.97
C TRP A 102 17.86 1.16 -15.00
N LEU A 103 17.59 1.42 -16.27
CA LEU A 103 18.48 1.11 -17.37
C LEU A 103 19.05 2.45 -17.88
N THR A 104 20.32 2.68 -17.69
CA THR A 104 20.99 3.90 -18.11
C THR A 104 22.05 3.56 -19.16
N PRO A 105 22.00 4.14 -20.38
CA PRO A 105 23.04 3.93 -21.38
C PRO A 105 24.39 4.38 -20.85
N LEU A 106 25.44 3.63 -21.15
CA LEU A 106 26.82 4.03 -20.91
C LEU A 106 27.29 4.88 -22.08
N ASP A 107 27.59 6.14 -21.80
CA ASP A 107 28.12 7.10 -22.78
C ASP A 107 29.61 7.32 -22.49
N GLY A 108 30.45 6.61 -23.21
CA GLY A 108 31.91 6.73 -23.08
C GLY A 108 32.64 6.33 -24.36
N PRO A 109 33.82 6.90 -24.63
CA PRO A 109 34.58 6.66 -25.88
C PRO A 109 34.94 5.18 -26.08
N ASP A 110 35.07 4.38 -25.01
CA ASP A 110 35.46 2.97 -25.04
C ASP A 110 34.42 2.03 -24.42
N ALA A 111 33.26 2.52 -23.97
CA ALA A 111 32.25 1.73 -23.27
C ALA A 111 30.89 1.83 -23.98
N ARG A 112 30.55 0.79 -24.77
CA ARG A 112 29.21 0.61 -25.32
C ARG A 112 28.46 -0.40 -24.45
N GLY A 113 27.31 0.01 -23.93
CA GLY A 113 26.50 -0.84 -23.09
C GLY A 113 25.51 -0.05 -22.26
N LEU A 114 25.07 -0.63 -21.16
CA LEU A 114 24.18 0.03 -20.19
C LEU A 114 24.51 -0.36 -18.75
N VAL A 115 24.15 0.51 -17.84
CA VAL A 115 24.10 0.23 -16.40
C VAL A 115 22.68 -0.17 -16.05
N LEU A 116 22.54 -1.31 -15.42
CA LEU A 116 21.30 -1.81 -14.87
C LEU A 116 21.39 -1.70 -13.34
N GLU A 117 20.60 -0.83 -12.76
CA GLU A 117 20.45 -0.70 -11.32
C GLU A 117 19.17 -1.43 -10.89
N ILE A 118 19.30 -2.37 -9.96
CA ILE A 118 18.17 -3.14 -9.45
C ILE A 118 18.02 -2.79 -7.97
N ALA A 119 16.91 -2.15 -7.63
CA ALA A 119 16.51 -1.97 -6.25
C ALA A 119 15.36 -2.93 -5.95
N ALA A 120 15.51 -3.73 -4.89
CA ALA A 120 14.38 -4.50 -4.40
C ALA A 120 13.20 -3.55 -4.19
N THR A 121 12.01 -3.96 -4.59
CA THR A 121 10.75 -3.33 -4.17
C THR A 121 10.58 -3.64 -2.68
N GLY A 122 11.49 -3.20 -1.92
CA GLY A 122 11.60 -3.18 -0.48
C GLY A 122 11.68 -1.71 -0.07
N PRO A 123 11.85 -1.38 1.20
CA PRO A 123 11.41 -0.13 1.85
C PRO A 123 11.70 1.21 1.16
N LEU A 124 12.59 1.30 0.17
CA LEU A 124 12.91 2.56 -0.53
C LEU A 124 11.97 2.89 -1.71
N GLY A 125 11.48 1.88 -2.43
CA GLY A 125 10.45 2.08 -3.46
C GLY A 125 9.08 2.35 -2.83
N ASP A 126 8.80 1.67 -1.72
CA ASP A 126 7.63 1.91 -0.89
C ASP A 126 7.68 3.32 -0.27
N THR A 127 8.84 3.86 0.09
CA THR A 127 8.96 5.21 0.69
C THR A 127 8.55 6.34 -0.26
N GLN A 128 8.86 6.25 -1.55
CA GLN A 128 8.38 7.26 -2.52
C GLN A 128 6.91 7.07 -2.86
N ARG A 129 6.44 5.83 -2.96
CA ARG A 129 5.03 5.51 -3.17
C ARG A 129 4.21 5.89 -1.94
N GLU A 130 4.71 5.59 -0.77
CA GLU A 130 4.16 5.91 0.54
C GLU A 130 4.17 7.44 0.80
N SER A 131 5.25 8.15 0.46
CA SER A 131 5.31 9.61 0.54
C SER A 131 4.33 10.28 -0.44
N ARG A 132 4.16 9.75 -1.65
CA ARG A 132 3.12 10.20 -2.59
C ARG A 132 1.72 9.86 -2.08
N LEU A 133 1.51 8.68 -1.51
CA LEU A 133 0.24 8.29 -0.91
C LEU A 133 -0.09 9.17 0.30
N LEU A 134 0.87 9.49 1.16
CA LEU A 134 0.69 10.38 2.29
C LEU A 134 0.36 11.81 1.86
N SER A 135 1.06 12.36 0.86
CA SER A 135 0.77 13.69 0.32
C SER A 135 -0.58 13.74 -0.40
N GLN A 136 -0.96 12.69 -1.12
CA GLN A 136 -2.29 12.55 -1.70
C GLN A 136 -3.38 12.41 -0.63
N GLN A 137 -3.12 11.67 0.44
CA GLN A 137 -4.05 11.54 1.57
C GLN A 137 -4.30 12.89 2.26
N GLU A 138 -3.26 13.68 2.46
CA GLU A 138 -3.36 14.99 3.08
C GLU A 138 -4.13 15.98 2.20
N ALA A 139 -3.85 15.99 0.90
CA ALA A 139 -4.60 16.77 -0.08
C ALA A 139 -6.07 16.33 -0.18
N ASN A 140 -6.34 15.03 -0.25
CA ASN A 140 -7.69 14.48 -0.25
C ASN A 140 -8.44 14.81 1.04
N ARG A 141 -7.76 14.79 2.19
CA ARG A 141 -8.37 15.14 3.48
C ARG A 141 -8.74 16.62 3.58
N LEU A 142 -7.89 17.52 3.08
CA LEU A 142 -8.18 18.95 3.01
C LEU A 142 -9.35 19.23 2.07
N MET A 143 -9.38 18.58 0.92
CA MET A 143 -10.49 18.68 -0.04
C MET A 143 -11.81 18.16 0.56
N LEU A 144 -11.80 17.01 1.22
CA LEU A 144 -12.97 16.45 1.89
C LEU A 144 -13.49 17.34 3.00
N ARG A 145 -12.62 18.00 3.78
CA ARG A 145 -13.04 19.00 4.79
C ARG A 145 -13.77 20.18 4.15
N GLY A 146 -13.22 20.73 3.07
CA GLY A 146 -13.86 21.83 2.33
C GLY A 146 -15.23 21.42 1.82
N LEU A 147 -15.31 20.30 1.10
CA LEU A 147 -16.57 19.77 0.56
C LEU A 147 -17.60 19.46 1.66
N ALA A 148 -17.15 18.90 2.78
CA ALA A 148 -18.06 18.57 3.86
C ALA A 148 -18.66 19.81 4.54
N HIS A 149 -17.89 20.89 4.72
CA HIS A 149 -18.43 22.16 5.19
C HIS A 149 -19.43 22.75 4.19
N GLU A 150 -19.13 22.70 2.90
CA GLU A 150 -20.00 23.17 1.84
C GLU A 150 -21.28 22.34 1.67
N ILE A 151 -21.25 21.04 1.99
CA ILE A 151 -22.45 20.18 1.97
C ILE A 151 -23.27 20.29 3.26
N LYS A 152 -22.63 20.42 4.43
CA LYS A 152 -23.34 20.63 5.70
C LYS A 152 -24.21 21.89 5.71
N ASN A 153 -23.75 22.95 5.06
CA ASN A 153 -24.47 24.22 5.01
C ASN A 153 -25.85 24.09 4.31
N PRO A 154 -25.98 23.58 3.06
CA PRO A 154 -27.27 23.40 2.42
C PRO A 154 -28.14 22.35 3.14
N LEU A 155 -27.57 21.29 3.73
CA LEU A 155 -28.32 20.33 4.54
C LEU A 155 -28.91 20.98 5.79
N GLY A 156 -28.17 21.85 6.44
CA GLY A 156 -28.69 22.67 7.56
C GLY A 156 -29.86 23.58 7.15
N GLY A 157 -29.74 24.20 5.97
CA GLY A 157 -30.79 25.00 5.36
C GLY A 157 -32.05 24.19 5.03
N LEU A 158 -31.90 23.03 4.37
CA LEU A 158 -32.99 22.11 4.04
C LEU A 158 -33.73 21.63 5.31
N ARG A 159 -32.95 21.20 6.32
CA ARG A 159 -33.53 20.80 7.62
C ARG A 159 -34.30 21.90 8.30
N GLY A 160 -33.72 23.12 8.35
CA GLY A 160 -34.36 24.29 8.93
C GLY A 160 -35.65 24.66 8.21
N ALA A 161 -35.65 24.65 6.87
CA ALA A 161 -36.85 24.93 6.07
C ALA A 161 -37.95 23.87 6.30
N ALA A 162 -37.58 22.57 6.34
CA ALA A 162 -38.52 21.49 6.64
C ALA A 162 -39.11 21.58 8.04
N GLN A 163 -38.31 21.99 9.05
CA GLN A 163 -38.80 22.23 10.41
C GLN A 163 -39.76 23.42 10.51
N LEU A 164 -39.51 24.49 9.74
CA LEU A 164 -40.46 25.64 9.71
C LEU A 164 -41.75 25.23 9.02
N LEU A 165 -41.66 24.50 7.90
CA LEU A 165 -42.81 24.00 7.16
C LEU A 165 -43.65 23.06 8.03
N GLU A 166 -43.04 22.15 8.80
CA GLU A 166 -43.72 21.23 9.72
C GLU A 166 -44.58 21.98 10.77
N ARG A 167 -44.13 23.17 11.24
CA ARG A 167 -44.87 23.98 12.19
C ARG A 167 -46.08 24.70 11.59
N GLU A 168 -46.01 24.98 10.30
CA GLU A 168 -47.09 25.68 9.58
C GLU A 168 -48.13 24.72 8.98
N LEU A 169 -47.80 23.44 8.85
CA LEU A 169 -48.70 22.43 8.29
C LEU A 169 -49.72 21.97 9.33
N ALA A 170 -50.99 22.18 9.02
CA ALA A 170 -52.11 21.69 9.84
C ALA A 170 -52.49 20.22 9.52
N ASP A 171 -52.06 19.70 8.38
CA ASP A 171 -52.37 18.34 7.92
C ASP A 171 -51.29 17.35 8.37
N PRO A 172 -51.64 16.35 9.22
CA PRO A 172 -50.71 15.35 9.70
C PRO A 172 -50.07 14.50 8.56
N ALA A 173 -50.77 14.28 7.45
CA ALA A 173 -50.25 13.53 6.32
C ALA A 173 -49.10 14.29 5.61
N LEU A 174 -49.15 15.62 5.59
CA LEU A 174 -48.07 16.44 5.03
C LEU A 174 -46.92 16.59 6.02
N ALA A 175 -47.14 16.51 7.32
CA ALA A 175 -46.09 16.50 8.33
C ALA A 175 -45.18 15.26 8.23
N GLU A 176 -45.70 14.11 7.76
CA GLU A 176 -44.90 12.92 7.50
C GLU A 176 -43.81 13.19 6.45
N TYR A 177 -44.09 13.93 5.38
CA TYR A 177 -43.09 14.28 4.36
C TYR A 177 -41.97 15.16 4.90
N THR A 178 -42.32 16.13 5.79
CA THR A 178 -41.30 16.99 6.41
C THR A 178 -40.40 16.20 7.35
N GLN A 179 -40.94 15.23 8.09
CA GLN A 179 -40.15 14.33 8.93
C GLN A 179 -39.20 13.45 8.12
N ILE A 180 -39.62 12.94 6.95
CA ILE A 180 -38.74 12.21 6.00
C ILE A 180 -37.58 13.11 5.55
N ILE A 181 -37.86 14.36 5.15
CA ILE A 181 -36.81 15.31 4.71
C ILE A 181 -35.84 15.60 5.87
N ILE A 182 -36.32 15.83 7.07
CA ILE A 182 -35.48 16.06 8.26
C ILE A 182 -34.62 14.83 8.55
N GLY A 183 -35.22 13.62 8.51
CA GLY A 183 -34.54 12.36 8.73
C GLY A 183 -33.41 12.11 7.73
N GLU A 184 -33.67 12.35 6.45
CA GLU A 184 -32.65 12.20 5.39
C GLU A 184 -31.56 13.27 5.49
N ALA A 185 -31.89 14.51 5.83
CA ALA A 185 -30.88 15.55 6.07
C ALA A 185 -29.97 15.20 7.26
N ASP A 186 -30.54 14.69 8.36
CA ASP A 186 -29.79 14.25 9.53
C ASP A 186 -28.94 12.98 9.22
N ARG A 187 -29.46 12.08 8.40
CA ARG A 187 -28.74 10.90 7.91
C ARG A 187 -27.53 11.30 7.08
N LEU A 188 -27.70 12.21 6.11
CA LEU A 188 -26.61 12.73 5.26
C LEU A 188 -25.57 13.49 6.11
N LYS A 189 -26.01 14.30 7.07
CA LYS A 189 -25.11 14.98 8.00
C LYS A 189 -24.25 13.99 8.80
N LYS A 190 -24.85 12.93 9.37
CA LYS A 190 -24.10 11.87 10.07
C LYS A 190 -23.12 11.14 9.16
N LEU A 191 -23.46 10.98 7.89
CA LEU A 191 -22.59 10.35 6.89
C LEU A 191 -21.36 11.23 6.61
N ILE A 192 -21.57 12.54 6.47
CA ILE A 192 -20.50 13.53 6.31
C ILE A 192 -19.64 13.64 7.58
N ASP A 193 -20.26 13.62 8.76
CA ASP A 193 -19.53 13.61 10.03
C ASP A 193 -18.63 12.38 10.16
N ARG A 194 -19.06 11.20 9.71
CA ARG A 194 -18.23 10.00 9.64
C ARG A 194 -17.07 10.13 8.64
N MET A 195 -17.26 10.86 7.54
CA MET A 195 -16.19 11.14 6.57
C MET A 195 -15.09 12.04 7.16
N LEU A 196 -15.49 12.98 8.02
CA LEU A 196 -14.60 13.96 8.64
C LEU A 196 -14.03 13.51 9.98
N SER A 197 -14.63 12.49 10.61
CA SER A 197 -14.18 11.99 11.89
C SER A 197 -12.77 11.38 11.79
N PRO A 198 -11.90 11.63 12.78
CA PRO A 198 -12.14 12.30 14.03
C PRO A 198 -11.22 13.52 14.24
N GLU A 199 -11.77 14.63 14.60
CA GLU A 199 -11.02 15.81 15.09
C GLU A 199 -10.51 15.65 16.54
N LEU A 200 -10.97 14.63 17.24
CA LEU A 200 -10.46 14.34 18.59
C LEU A 200 -9.05 13.76 18.47
N ALA A 201 -8.15 14.32 19.28
CA ALA A 201 -6.82 13.72 19.45
C ALA A 201 -7.01 12.24 19.86
N PRO A 202 -6.24 11.30 19.27
CA PRO A 202 -6.40 9.90 19.58
C PRO A 202 -6.13 9.65 21.06
N GLU A 203 -7.02 8.93 21.73
CA GLU A 203 -6.84 8.49 23.10
C GLU A 203 -5.92 7.27 23.13
N MET A 204 -4.62 7.54 23.07
CA MET A 204 -3.60 6.51 23.00
C MET A 204 -3.47 5.76 24.30
N ALA A 205 -3.60 4.44 24.26
CA ALA A 205 -3.48 3.51 25.40
C ALA A 205 -2.76 2.21 24.98
N ARG A 206 -2.44 1.36 25.95
CA ARG A 206 -2.05 -0.03 25.65
C ARG A 206 -3.28 -0.82 25.24
N VAL A 207 -3.27 -1.38 24.05
CA VAL A 207 -4.41 -2.07 23.44
C VAL A 207 -3.97 -3.42 22.89
N SER A 208 -4.67 -4.47 23.30
CA SER A 208 -4.54 -5.78 22.68
C SER A 208 -5.22 -5.79 21.31
N VAL A 209 -4.47 -6.09 20.24
CA VAL A 209 -5.03 -6.21 18.89
C VAL A 209 -6.07 -7.32 18.79
N HIS A 210 -5.91 -8.39 19.59
CA HIS A 210 -6.87 -9.49 19.62
C HIS A 210 -8.22 -9.08 20.24
N GLU A 211 -8.22 -8.28 21.30
CA GLU A 211 -9.46 -7.73 21.87
C GLU A 211 -10.20 -6.84 20.87
N VAL A 212 -9.46 -6.04 20.10
CA VAL A 212 -10.03 -5.22 19.03
C VAL A 212 -10.67 -6.10 17.96
N LEU A 213 -9.97 -7.15 17.49
CA LEU A 213 -10.48 -8.07 16.48
C LEU A 213 -11.70 -8.85 16.97
N GLU A 214 -11.71 -9.32 18.22
CA GLU A 214 -12.88 -10.01 18.80
C GLU A 214 -14.09 -9.05 18.92
N ARG A 215 -13.85 -7.78 19.26
CA ARG A 215 -14.92 -6.77 19.25
C ARG A 215 -15.46 -6.55 17.83
N VAL A 216 -14.61 -6.48 16.83
CA VAL A 216 -15.01 -6.36 15.41
C VAL A 216 -15.81 -7.59 14.97
N ARG A 217 -15.36 -8.81 15.31
CA ARG A 217 -16.08 -10.06 15.02
C ARG A 217 -17.49 -10.05 15.62
N ALA A 218 -17.59 -9.66 16.89
CA ALA A 218 -18.89 -9.59 17.58
C ALA A 218 -19.84 -8.55 16.93
N LEU A 219 -19.31 -7.41 16.46
CA LEU A 219 -20.11 -6.37 15.78
C LEU A 219 -20.60 -6.83 14.40
N VAL A 220 -19.80 -7.62 13.67
CA VAL A 220 -20.17 -8.09 12.34
C VAL A 220 -21.06 -9.34 12.43
N ALA A 221 -20.89 -10.18 13.46
CA ALA A 221 -21.67 -11.40 13.65
C ALA A 221 -23.17 -11.15 13.77
N ALA A 222 -23.59 -9.96 14.23
CA ALA A 222 -25.00 -9.60 14.35
C ALA A 222 -25.74 -9.54 13.00
N ASP A 223 -25.04 -9.18 11.93
CA ASP A 223 -25.60 -8.97 10.59
C ASP A 223 -24.99 -9.96 9.56
N LEU A 224 -24.34 -11.05 10.04
CA LEU A 224 -23.61 -11.97 9.16
C LEU A 224 -24.58 -12.88 8.39
N PRO A 225 -24.47 -12.96 7.04
CA PRO A 225 -25.24 -13.91 6.26
C PRO A 225 -24.99 -15.37 6.69
N PRO A 226 -26.02 -16.24 6.73
CA PRO A 226 -25.88 -17.63 7.25
C PRO A 226 -24.85 -18.50 6.52
N GLN A 227 -24.57 -18.19 5.25
CA GLN A 227 -23.64 -18.93 4.39
C GLN A 227 -22.20 -18.43 4.48
N LEU A 228 -21.92 -17.42 5.32
CA LEU A 228 -20.61 -16.80 5.47
C LEU A 228 -20.04 -17.07 6.86
N SER A 229 -18.74 -17.41 6.92
CA SER A 229 -18.02 -17.63 8.17
C SER A 229 -16.89 -16.62 8.34
N ILE A 230 -16.67 -16.20 9.60
CA ILE A 230 -15.50 -15.40 9.98
C ILE A 230 -14.59 -16.28 10.85
N GLU A 231 -13.47 -16.68 10.28
CA GLU A 231 -12.45 -17.48 10.93
C GLU A 231 -11.33 -16.57 11.48
N HIS A 232 -10.54 -17.11 12.41
CA HIS A 232 -9.38 -16.40 12.94
C HIS A 232 -8.17 -17.34 13.11
N ASP A 233 -6.98 -16.73 12.95
CA ASP A 233 -5.67 -17.39 13.12
C ASP A 233 -4.73 -16.37 13.78
N TYR A 234 -4.81 -16.30 15.11
CA TYR A 234 -4.11 -15.31 15.90
C TYR A 234 -2.79 -15.83 16.45
N ASP A 235 -1.75 -14.99 16.36
CA ASP A 235 -0.46 -15.22 17.02
C ASP A 235 -0.55 -14.76 18.48
N PRO A 236 -0.59 -15.71 19.47
CA PRO A 236 -0.76 -15.34 20.88
C PRO A 236 0.46 -14.61 21.49
N SER A 237 1.57 -14.56 20.78
CA SER A 237 2.80 -13.92 21.26
C SER A 237 2.83 -12.38 21.03
N LEU A 238 1.79 -11.81 20.41
CA LEU A 238 1.75 -10.40 20.10
C LEU A 238 1.65 -9.55 21.37
N PRO A 239 2.55 -8.55 21.55
CA PRO A 239 2.42 -7.61 22.64
C PRO A 239 1.34 -6.56 22.34
N ASP A 240 0.90 -5.85 23.39
CA ASP A 240 -0.01 -4.72 23.26
C ASP A 240 0.58 -3.62 22.38
N LEU A 241 -0.30 -2.97 21.63
CA LEU A 241 0.00 -1.78 20.83
C LEU A 241 -0.24 -0.52 21.65
N TRP A 242 0.47 0.56 21.33
CA TRP A 242 0.13 1.90 21.79
C TRP A 242 -0.79 2.54 20.74
N ALA A 243 -2.11 2.56 21.01
CA ALA A 243 -3.10 2.89 20.01
C ALA A 243 -4.39 3.43 20.64
N ASP A 244 -5.22 4.08 19.83
CA ASP A 244 -6.60 4.39 20.16
C ASP A 244 -7.49 3.19 19.81
N ARG A 245 -8.08 2.59 20.84
CA ARG A 245 -8.89 1.38 20.72
C ARG A 245 -10.08 1.54 19.79
N GLU A 246 -10.81 2.62 19.91
CA GLU A 246 -12.04 2.86 19.13
C GLU A 246 -11.70 3.16 17.65
N GLN A 247 -10.61 3.88 17.40
CA GLN A 247 -10.14 4.13 16.04
C GLN A 247 -9.68 2.84 15.36
N LEU A 248 -8.98 1.94 16.07
CA LEU A 248 -8.60 0.63 15.53
C LEU A 248 -9.82 -0.26 15.27
N ILE A 249 -10.80 -0.29 16.19
CA ILE A 249 -12.07 -1.00 15.97
C ILE A 249 -12.72 -0.50 14.69
N GLN A 250 -12.82 0.81 14.51
CA GLN A 250 -13.45 1.39 13.31
C GLN A 250 -12.69 1.07 12.03
N ALA A 251 -11.37 1.15 12.04
CA ALA A 251 -10.54 0.82 10.88
C ALA A 251 -10.73 -0.65 10.46
N LEU A 252 -10.58 -1.57 11.40
CA LEU A 252 -10.72 -2.99 11.13
C LEU A 252 -12.17 -3.39 10.79
N LEU A 253 -13.17 -2.76 11.42
CA LEU A 253 -14.58 -2.96 11.09
C LEU A 253 -14.88 -2.58 9.64
N ASN A 254 -14.31 -1.48 9.14
CA ASN A 254 -14.46 -1.07 7.75
C ASN A 254 -13.86 -2.11 6.79
N LEU A 255 -12.69 -2.66 7.10
CA LEU A 255 -12.07 -3.71 6.28
C LEU A 255 -12.86 -5.01 6.30
N VAL A 256 -13.30 -5.47 7.50
CA VAL A 256 -14.05 -6.72 7.65
C VAL A 256 -15.43 -6.61 7.00
N ARG A 257 -16.13 -5.50 7.17
CA ARG A 257 -17.42 -5.26 6.47
C ARG A 257 -17.25 -5.25 4.95
N ASN A 258 -16.16 -4.64 4.47
CA ASN A 258 -15.87 -4.65 3.03
C ASN A 258 -15.62 -6.07 2.51
N ALA A 259 -14.91 -6.91 3.26
CA ALA A 259 -14.69 -8.31 2.95
C ALA A 259 -16.00 -9.12 2.93
N VAL A 260 -16.82 -9.00 3.99
CA VAL A 260 -18.13 -9.67 4.09
C VAL A 260 -19.04 -9.29 2.91
N GLN A 261 -19.15 -7.99 2.61
CA GLN A 261 -19.97 -7.52 1.49
C GLN A 261 -19.47 -8.02 0.14
N ALA A 262 -18.12 -8.11 -0.06
CA ALA A 262 -17.56 -8.62 -1.30
C ALA A 262 -17.92 -10.08 -1.56
N VAL A 263 -17.92 -10.87 -0.50
CA VAL A 263 -18.26 -12.30 -0.56
C VAL A 263 -19.75 -12.51 -0.75
N ASP A 264 -20.58 -11.72 -0.05
CA ASP A 264 -22.04 -11.84 -0.07
C ASP A 264 -22.63 -11.42 -1.43
N GLU A 265 -22.23 -10.24 -1.95
CA GLU A 265 -22.70 -9.72 -3.26
C GLU A 265 -22.29 -10.61 -4.44
N ALA A 266 -21.15 -11.29 -4.36
CA ALA A 266 -20.67 -12.19 -5.40
C ALA A 266 -21.23 -13.63 -5.27
N ASP A 267 -22.09 -13.89 -4.26
CA ASP A 267 -22.65 -15.21 -3.95
C ASP A 267 -21.57 -16.32 -3.84
N CYS A 268 -20.38 -15.96 -3.32
CA CYS A 268 -19.28 -16.91 -3.12
C CYS A 268 -19.66 -17.90 -2.02
N ARG A 269 -19.76 -19.17 -2.36
CA ARG A 269 -20.16 -20.23 -1.41
C ARG A 269 -19.19 -21.41 -1.39
N PRO A 270 -18.71 -21.83 -0.18
CA PRO A 270 -18.92 -21.18 1.12
C PRO A 270 -18.18 -19.84 1.22
N GLY A 271 -18.88 -18.82 1.73
CA GLY A 271 -18.29 -17.51 1.99
C GLY A 271 -17.35 -17.55 3.19
N ARG A 272 -16.15 -17.01 3.05
CA ARG A 272 -15.13 -17.08 4.10
C ARG A 272 -14.38 -15.76 4.22
N VAL A 273 -14.31 -15.26 5.45
CA VAL A 273 -13.40 -14.16 5.83
C VAL A 273 -12.47 -14.68 6.93
N LEU A 274 -11.16 -14.55 6.75
CA LEU A 274 -10.14 -14.98 7.71
C LEU A 274 -9.42 -13.76 8.28
N LEU A 275 -9.39 -13.65 9.61
CA LEU A 275 -8.63 -12.67 10.36
C LEU A 275 -7.35 -13.33 10.88
N ARG A 276 -6.20 -12.85 10.42
CA ARG A 276 -4.90 -13.40 10.82
C ARG A 276 -4.03 -12.32 11.45
N THR A 277 -3.29 -12.68 12.50
CA THR A 277 -2.30 -11.79 13.11
C THR A 277 -0.92 -12.42 13.08
N ARG A 278 0.13 -11.63 12.82
CA ARG A 278 1.54 -12.07 12.82
C ARG A 278 2.46 -10.94 13.25
N VAL A 279 3.60 -11.31 13.82
CA VAL A 279 4.71 -10.37 14.05
C VAL A 279 5.50 -10.17 12.76
N ARG A 280 5.82 -8.91 12.45
CA ARG A 280 6.82 -8.54 11.43
C ARG A 280 8.00 -7.87 12.09
N ARG A 281 9.21 -8.19 11.61
CA ARG A 281 10.46 -7.66 12.17
C ARG A 281 11.20 -6.86 11.12
N ARG A 282 11.84 -5.76 11.55
CA ARG A 282 12.75 -4.96 10.73
C ARG A 282 12.11 -4.50 9.41
N MET A 283 10.97 -3.82 9.52
CA MET A 283 10.32 -3.19 8.37
C MET A 283 10.38 -1.67 8.47
N THR A 284 10.39 -1.01 7.32
CA THR A 284 10.30 0.44 7.22
C THR A 284 8.88 0.81 6.79
N ILE A 285 8.21 1.69 7.53
CA ILE A 285 6.91 2.29 7.19
C ILE A 285 7.08 3.79 7.17
N ALA A 286 6.60 4.47 6.14
CA ALA A 286 6.67 5.93 5.98
C ALA A 286 8.08 6.50 6.21
N GLY A 287 9.12 5.81 5.72
CA GLY A 287 10.52 6.20 5.90
C GLY A 287 11.09 5.96 7.29
N ARG A 288 10.33 5.40 8.24
CA ARG A 288 10.78 5.07 9.59
C ARG A 288 11.02 3.58 9.74
N HIS A 289 12.18 3.23 10.27
CA HIS A 289 12.53 1.84 10.53
C HIS A 289 11.93 1.37 11.86
N HIS A 290 11.10 0.32 11.80
CA HIS A 290 10.48 -0.29 12.97
C HIS A 290 11.08 -1.67 13.24
N ARG A 291 11.49 -1.89 14.50
CA ARG A 291 12.07 -3.18 14.91
C ARG A 291 11.02 -4.29 14.93
N LEU A 292 9.81 -3.97 15.37
CA LEU A 292 8.69 -4.89 15.48
C LEU A 292 7.40 -4.21 15.04
N LEU A 293 6.57 -4.95 14.30
CA LEU A 293 5.23 -4.53 13.89
C LEU A 293 4.25 -5.68 14.11
N VAL A 294 3.00 -5.33 14.35
CA VAL A 294 1.88 -6.24 14.22
C VAL A 294 1.35 -6.15 12.80
N GLN A 295 1.20 -7.27 12.15
CA GLN A 295 0.43 -7.40 10.91
C GLN A 295 -0.91 -8.04 11.23
N VAL A 296 -1.99 -7.39 10.77
CA VAL A 296 -3.35 -7.92 10.78
C VAL A 296 -3.78 -8.09 9.33
N ASP A 297 -4.05 -9.32 8.93
CA ASP A 297 -4.56 -9.64 7.61
C ASP A 297 -6.07 -9.91 7.69
N VAL A 298 -6.83 -9.23 6.84
CA VAL A 298 -8.23 -9.51 6.56
C VAL A 298 -8.28 -10.14 5.17
N THR A 299 -8.56 -11.43 5.11
CA THR A 299 -8.59 -12.21 3.86
C THR A 299 -10.01 -12.61 3.54
N ASP A 300 -10.43 -12.42 2.30
CA ASP A 300 -11.72 -12.89 1.79
C ASP A 300 -11.56 -13.73 0.52
N ASN A 301 -12.53 -14.62 0.30
CA ASN A 301 -12.62 -15.43 -0.90
C ASN A 301 -13.59 -14.86 -1.95
N GLY A 302 -13.78 -13.56 -1.95
CA GLY A 302 -14.63 -12.81 -2.87
C GLY A 302 -14.06 -12.74 -4.30
N PRO A 303 -14.73 -11.98 -5.18
CA PRO A 303 -14.40 -11.89 -6.61
C PRO A 303 -13.08 -11.16 -6.90
N GLY A 304 -12.51 -10.52 -5.89
CA GLY A 304 -11.32 -9.67 -6.03
C GLY A 304 -11.65 -8.24 -6.40
N VAL A 305 -10.61 -7.41 -6.42
CA VAL A 305 -10.70 -6.00 -6.81
C VAL A 305 -10.44 -5.88 -8.32
N PRO A 306 -11.36 -5.28 -9.10
CA PRO A 306 -11.15 -5.03 -10.52
C PRO A 306 -9.86 -4.25 -10.78
N GLU A 307 -9.13 -4.62 -11.84
CA GLU A 307 -7.79 -4.08 -12.11
C GLU A 307 -7.78 -2.55 -12.25
N HIS A 308 -8.79 -1.99 -12.93
CA HIS A 308 -8.92 -0.55 -13.14
C HIS A 308 -9.20 0.25 -11.84
N LEU A 309 -9.61 -0.40 -10.74
CA LEU A 309 -9.85 0.23 -9.44
C LEU A 309 -8.66 0.10 -8.49
N ARG A 310 -7.71 -0.81 -8.73
CA ARG A 310 -6.63 -1.15 -7.77
C ARG A 310 -5.83 0.05 -7.30
N GLU A 311 -5.55 1.00 -8.17
CA GLU A 311 -4.78 2.20 -7.81
C GLU A 311 -5.61 3.22 -7.03
N GLN A 312 -6.94 3.11 -7.09
CA GLN A 312 -7.86 4.13 -6.58
C GLN A 312 -8.75 3.65 -5.42
N ILE A 313 -8.63 2.39 -4.97
CA ILE A 313 -9.54 1.83 -3.95
C ILE A 313 -9.52 2.56 -2.60
N PHE A 314 -8.42 3.27 -2.31
CA PHE A 314 -8.28 4.09 -1.11
C PHE A 314 -8.72 5.54 -1.31
N HIS A 315 -9.08 5.94 -2.54
CA HIS A 315 -9.62 7.28 -2.77
C HIS A 315 -11.06 7.35 -2.28
N PRO A 316 -11.44 8.44 -1.63
CA PRO A 316 -12.81 8.62 -1.17
C PRO A 316 -13.81 8.59 -2.34
N LEU A 317 -14.99 8.06 -2.08
CA LEU A 317 -16.10 7.95 -3.03
C LEU A 317 -15.84 7.00 -4.22
N ILE A 318 -14.69 6.34 -4.27
CA ILE A 318 -14.44 5.29 -5.27
C ILE A 318 -15.05 3.99 -4.76
N THR A 319 -15.96 3.44 -5.55
CA THR A 319 -16.61 2.16 -5.27
C THR A 319 -16.88 1.42 -6.58
N GLY A 320 -16.66 0.12 -6.57
CA GLY A 320 -17.10 -0.77 -7.65
C GLY A 320 -18.51 -1.33 -7.42
N ARG A 321 -19.24 -0.86 -6.39
CA ARG A 321 -20.54 -1.38 -5.95
C ARG A 321 -21.62 -0.31 -6.04
N SER A 322 -22.81 -0.70 -6.41
CA SER A 322 -23.97 0.20 -6.53
C SER A 322 -24.45 0.74 -5.18
N THR A 323 -24.29 -0.02 -4.10
CA THR A 323 -24.73 0.33 -2.74
C THR A 323 -23.60 0.86 -1.86
N GLY A 324 -22.36 0.81 -2.34
CA GLY A 324 -21.17 1.23 -1.59
C GLY A 324 -21.02 2.75 -1.52
N THR A 325 -20.70 3.29 -0.34
CA THR A 325 -20.38 4.71 -0.18
C THR A 325 -19.00 5.10 -0.67
N GLY A 326 -18.12 4.12 -0.95
CA GLY A 326 -16.73 4.37 -1.34
C GLY A 326 -15.86 5.01 -0.24
N LEU A 327 -16.31 5.01 1.02
CA LEU A 327 -15.64 5.72 2.12
C LEU A 327 -14.92 4.79 3.09
N GLY A 328 -15.32 3.52 3.17
CA GLY A 328 -14.83 2.59 4.20
C GLY A 328 -13.31 2.40 4.15
N LEU A 329 -12.75 2.17 2.97
CA LEU A 329 -11.30 1.95 2.79
C LEU A 329 -10.48 3.22 3.04
N SER A 330 -10.94 4.38 2.60
CA SER A 330 -10.26 5.66 2.83
C SER A 330 -10.25 6.04 4.32
N ILE A 331 -11.34 5.77 5.05
CA ILE A 331 -11.41 5.95 6.50
C ILE A 331 -10.45 4.99 7.20
N ALA A 332 -10.47 3.71 6.85
CA ALA A 332 -9.57 2.72 7.43
C ALA A 332 -8.10 3.13 7.26
N GLN A 333 -7.71 3.57 6.05
CA GLN A 333 -6.37 4.05 5.76
C GLN A 333 -6.00 5.27 6.60
N SER A 334 -6.90 6.27 6.72
CA SER A 334 -6.67 7.47 7.53
C SER A 334 -6.47 7.14 9.00
N LEU A 335 -7.26 6.23 9.55
CA LEU A 335 -7.16 5.82 10.95
C LEU A 335 -5.86 5.04 11.22
N VAL A 336 -5.49 4.11 10.35
CA VAL A 336 -4.24 3.34 10.46
C VAL A 336 -3.01 4.25 10.33
N SER A 337 -3.04 5.23 9.41
CA SER A 337 -1.94 6.20 9.26
C SER A 337 -1.74 7.08 10.50
N ARG A 338 -2.78 7.38 11.28
CA ARG A 338 -2.65 8.08 12.58
C ARG A 338 -1.90 7.29 13.64
N HIS A 339 -1.90 5.98 13.51
CA HIS A 339 -1.13 5.06 14.35
C HIS A 339 0.24 4.75 13.78
N GLU A 340 0.76 5.61 12.88
CA GLU A 340 2.05 5.42 12.19
C GLU A 340 2.10 4.08 11.42
N GLY A 341 0.93 3.52 11.09
CA GLY A 341 0.76 2.27 10.35
C GLY A 341 0.47 2.49 8.86
N CYS A 342 0.40 1.39 8.11
CA CYS A 342 -0.03 1.41 6.71
C CYS A 342 -0.96 0.23 6.40
N ILE A 343 -1.74 0.36 5.32
CA ILE A 343 -2.57 -0.70 4.77
C ILE A 343 -2.04 -1.04 3.38
N ASN A 344 -1.67 -2.30 3.19
CA ASN A 344 -1.35 -2.88 1.89
C ASN A 344 -2.47 -3.82 1.48
N PHE A 345 -2.60 -4.12 0.18
CA PHE A 345 -3.51 -5.15 -0.28
C PHE A 345 -2.93 -5.95 -1.44
N HIS A 346 -3.37 -7.18 -1.52
CA HIS A 346 -3.18 -8.06 -2.66
C HIS A 346 -4.52 -8.65 -3.02
N SER A 347 -4.87 -8.66 -4.31
CA SER A 347 -6.18 -9.15 -4.73
C SER A 347 -6.08 -9.95 -6.01
N ALA A 348 -6.61 -11.17 -5.92
CA ALA A 348 -6.92 -12.06 -7.02
C ALA A 348 -8.33 -12.63 -6.81
N PRO A 349 -9.02 -13.07 -7.85
CA PRO A 349 -10.30 -13.77 -7.69
C PRO A 349 -10.18 -14.95 -6.71
N GLY A 350 -11.06 -15.00 -5.70
CA GLY A 350 -11.03 -16.00 -4.66
C GLY A 350 -10.02 -15.78 -3.53
N ASN A 351 -9.22 -14.72 -3.59
CA ASN A 351 -8.23 -14.40 -2.54
C ASN A 351 -7.86 -12.91 -2.53
N THR A 352 -8.61 -12.13 -1.76
CA THR A 352 -8.25 -10.74 -1.47
C THR A 352 -7.74 -10.63 -0.04
N VAL A 353 -6.60 -9.99 0.14
CA VAL A 353 -5.95 -9.79 1.44
C VAL A 353 -5.69 -8.32 1.66
N PHE A 354 -6.25 -7.75 2.70
CA PHE A 354 -5.87 -6.44 3.22
C PHE A 354 -4.98 -6.63 4.44
N SER A 355 -3.75 -6.13 4.37
CA SER A 355 -2.74 -6.24 5.43
C SER A 355 -2.55 -4.90 6.11
N VAL A 356 -2.95 -4.81 7.37
CA VAL A 356 -2.72 -3.65 8.24
C VAL A 356 -1.42 -3.87 9.01
N LEU A 357 -0.49 -2.95 8.88
CA LEU A 357 0.79 -2.96 9.59
C LEU A 357 0.79 -1.84 10.63
N LEU A 358 0.99 -2.20 11.89
CA LEU A 358 0.98 -1.26 13.02
C LEU A 358 2.29 -1.40 13.80
N PRO A 359 3.01 -0.29 14.06
CA PRO A 359 4.23 -0.35 14.85
C PRO A 359 3.92 -0.69 16.30
N ILE A 360 4.70 -1.62 16.85
CA ILE A 360 4.73 -1.87 18.29
C ILE A 360 5.62 -0.78 18.86
N ALA A 361 5.05 0.14 19.63
CA ALA A 361 5.80 1.19 20.27
C ALA A 361 6.81 0.57 21.24
N GLY A 362 8.03 0.40 20.78
CA GLY A 362 9.20 0.25 21.67
C GLY A 362 9.56 1.64 22.13
N GLU A 363 9.52 1.84 23.46
CA GLU A 363 10.13 2.94 24.21
C GLU A 363 10.47 4.19 23.38
N ARG A 364 9.59 5.21 23.44
CA ARG A 364 10.05 6.57 23.16
C ARG A 364 11.13 6.88 24.20
N ARG A 365 12.40 6.83 23.79
CA ARG A 365 13.48 7.54 24.47
C ARG A 365 13.33 9.03 24.21
#